data_815bea187950d495828fddf88a1e1340
#
_entry.id   815bea187950d495828fddf88a1e1340
#
_cell.length_a   1.000
_cell.length_b   1.000
_cell.length_c   1.000
_cell.angle_alpha   90.00
_cell.angle_beta   90.00
_cell.angle_gamma   90.00
#
_symmetry.space_group_name_H-M   'P 1'
#
loop_
_entity.id
_entity.type
_entity.pdbx_description
1 polymer ?
#
loop_
_entity_poly.entity_id
_entity_poly.type
_entity_poly.pdbx_seq_one_letter_code
_entity_poly.pdbx_strand_id
1 'polypeptide(L)'
;MCGRFVQNSPIETLQQNFNIRTIAPDIIPNYNVAPTQKILAIIKHDNENKLERLHWGLVPFWAKDISIGFRMINARAETVSQKPSFRNAFRKRRCLIPADGFYEWKGEKGNKQPYYVFTSSDNPFAFVGLWESWTDKKSDEGSVFKSCTIITTAASESIREIHHRMPVILNPKFHEKWLNSEIQDPKELEIILQDGITHDIKYYPVSTLVNSVKNNDPNCIKPIDENL
;
A
#
# COMPACT_ATOMS: atom_id res chain seq x y z
N MET A 1 7.26 8.46 5.46
CA MET A 1 6.90 7.05 5.10
C MET A 1 5.40 6.99 4.98
N CYS A 2 4.88 6.37 3.91
CA CYS A 2 3.44 6.27 3.71
C CYS A 2 2.77 5.62 4.92
N GLY A 3 2.00 6.38 5.67
CA GLY A 3 1.29 5.94 6.87
C GLY A 3 -0.20 6.24 6.81
N ARG A 4 -0.69 6.77 5.69
CA ARG A 4 -2.09 7.10 5.49
C ARG A 4 -2.42 7.19 4.00
N PHE A 5 -3.53 6.59 3.55
CA PHE A 5 -3.92 6.62 2.15
C PHE A 5 -5.44 6.47 1.97
N VAL A 6 -5.91 6.51 0.73
CA VAL A 6 -7.33 6.47 0.35
C VAL A 6 -7.62 5.23 -0.49
N GLN A 7 -8.70 4.52 -0.18
CA GLN A 7 -9.31 3.44 -0.95
C GLN A 7 -10.80 3.70 -1.07
N ASN A 8 -11.22 4.52 -2.02
CA ASN A 8 -12.63 4.90 -2.19
C ASN A 8 -13.19 4.56 -3.58
N SER A 9 -12.37 4.02 -4.48
CA SER A 9 -12.82 3.59 -5.81
C SER A 9 -13.90 2.52 -5.74
N PRO A 10 -14.95 2.61 -6.59
CA PRO A 10 -15.94 1.57 -6.76
C PRO A 10 -15.32 0.24 -7.20
N ILE A 11 -15.96 -0.87 -6.84
CA ILE A 11 -15.46 -2.21 -7.15
C ILE A 11 -15.33 -2.45 -8.66
N GLU A 12 -16.27 -1.95 -9.43
CA GLU A 12 -16.28 -2.07 -10.88
C GLU A 12 -15.04 -1.42 -11.51
N THR A 13 -14.66 -0.26 -10.97
CA THR A 13 -13.44 0.44 -11.37
C THR A 13 -12.19 -0.37 -11.03
N LEU A 14 -12.13 -0.94 -9.83
CA LEU A 14 -11.01 -1.81 -9.43
C LEU A 14 -10.93 -3.06 -10.29
N GLN A 15 -12.07 -3.72 -10.60
CA GLN A 15 -12.12 -4.89 -11.46
C GLN A 15 -11.57 -4.61 -12.86
N GLN A 16 -11.97 -3.50 -13.46
CA GLN A 16 -11.51 -3.11 -14.79
C GLN A 16 -10.03 -2.77 -14.82
N ASN A 17 -9.55 -1.95 -13.86
CA ASN A 17 -8.16 -1.49 -13.86
C ASN A 17 -7.14 -2.57 -13.48
N PHE A 18 -7.54 -3.56 -12.67
CA PHE A 18 -6.63 -4.58 -12.14
C PHE A 18 -6.97 -6.01 -12.58
N ASN A 19 -7.90 -6.17 -13.52
CA ASN A 19 -8.33 -7.49 -14.02
C ASN A 19 -8.68 -8.48 -12.88
N ILE A 20 -9.50 -8.00 -11.91
CA ILE A 20 -9.89 -8.79 -10.74
C ILE A 20 -11.03 -9.74 -11.12
N ARG A 21 -10.88 -11.02 -10.80
CA ARG A 21 -11.89 -12.07 -11.05
C ARG A 21 -12.71 -12.42 -9.81
N THR A 22 -12.05 -12.46 -8.67
CA THR A 22 -12.69 -12.82 -7.38
C THR A 22 -12.59 -11.65 -6.41
N ILE A 23 -13.68 -11.33 -5.73
CA ILE A 23 -13.81 -10.15 -4.88
C ILE A 23 -14.06 -10.60 -3.44
N ALA A 24 -13.33 -9.98 -2.50
CA ALA A 24 -13.70 -10.07 -1.08
C ALA A 24 -15.03 -9.37 -0.82
N PRO A 25 -15.86 -9.88 0.09
CA PRO A 25 -17.08 -9.20 0.50
C PRO A 25 -16.79 -7.88 1.22
N ASP A 26 -17.79 -7.00 1.27
CA ASP A 26 -17.83 -5.78 2.08
C ASP A 26 -16.74 -4.74 1.74
N ILE A 27 -16.73 -4.27 0.49
CA ILE A 27 -15.90 -3.14 0.10
C ILE A 27 -16.59 -1.84 0.52
N ILE A 28 -16.00 -1.17 1.50
CA ILE A 28 -16.46 0.12 2.02
C ILE A 28 -15.43 1.18 1.66
N PRO A 29 -15.83 2.29 1.03
CA PRO A 29 -14.95 3.42 0.75
C PRO A 29 -14.26 3.92 2.02
N ASN A 30 -12.94 4.12 1.94
CA ASN A 30 -12.16 4.64 3.05
C ASN A 30 -11.26 5.77 2.59
N TYR A 31 -11.59 7.00 3.03
CA TYR A 31 -10.86 8.22 2.73
C TYR A 31 -9.65 8.46 3.65
N ASN A 32 -9.42 7.58 4.64
CA ASN A 32 -8.43 7.82 5.67
C ASN A 32 -7.88 6.50 6.26
N VAL A 33 -7.45 5.61 5.37
CA VAL A 33 -6.86 4.31 5.74
C VAL A 33 -5.62 4.51 6.59
N ALA A 34 -5.59 3.87 7.76
CA ALA A 34 -4.49 3.93 8.72
C ALA A 34 -3.85 2.55 8.97
N PRO A 35 -2.59 2.51 9.44
CA PRO A 35 -1.94 1.26 9.87
C PRO A 35 -2.82 0.44 10.81
N THR A 36 -2.65 -0.87 10.78
CA THR A 36 -3.40 -1.88 11.55
C THR A 36 -4.83 -2.14 11.10
N GLN A 37 -5.35 -1.38 10.16
CA GLN A 37 -6.65 -1.67 9.55
C GLN A 37 -6.53 -2.81 8.51
N LYS A 38 -7.67 -3.47 8.21
CA LYS A 38 -7.78 -4.36 7.06
C LYS A 38 -7.97 -3.52 5.81
N ILE A 39 -7.08 -3.68 4.83
CA ILE A 39 -7.06 -2.94 3.57
C ILE A 39 -7.26 -3.88 2.38
N LEU A 40 -7.72 -3.33 1.27
CA LEU A 40 -7.84 -4.08 0.01
C LEU A 40 -6.44 -4.32 -0.56
N ALA A 41 -6.20 -5.55 -0.99
CA ALA A 41 -4.98 -5.95 -1.67
C ALA A 41 -5.31 -6.98 -2.76
N ILE A 42 -4.62 -6.88 -3.88
CA ILE A 42 -4.73 -7.80 -5.01
C ILE A 42 -3.59 -8.80 -4.90
N ILE A 43 -3.94 -10.06 -4.79
CA ILE A 43 -3.00 -11.19 -4.82
C ILE A 43 -3.30 -12.08 -6.02
N LYS A 44 -2.30 -12.79 -6.51
CA LYS A 44 -2.49 -13.81 -7.54
C LYS A 44 -2.64 -15.18 -6.91
N HIS A 45 -3.72 -15.88 -7.24
CA HIS A 45 -3.99 -17.25 -6.79
C HIS A 45 -4.63 -18.02 -7.95
N ASP A 46 -4.13 -19.21 -8.28
CA ASP A 46 -4.60 -20.03 -9.40
C ASP A 46 -4.63 -19.25 -10.74
N ASN A 47 -3.59 -18.46 -11.00
CA ASN A 47 -3.43 -17.56 -12.15
C ASN A 47 -4.50 -16.46 -12.28
N GLU A 48 -5.32 -16.22 -11.27
CA GLU A 48 -6.32 -15.17 -11.25
C GLU A 48 -5.96 -14.07 -10.21
N ASN A 49 -6.29 -12.83 -10.53
CA ASN A 49 -6.18 -11.72 -9.60
C ASN A 49 -7.39 -11.74 -8.66
N LYS A 50 -7.12 -11.90 -7.37
CA LYS A 50 -8.14 -11.90 -6.30
C LYS A 50 -7.99 -10.67 -5.43
N LEU A 51 -9.09 -9.98 -5.17
CA LEU A 51 -9.13 -8.89 -4.21
C LEU A 51 -9.42 -9.46 -2.82
N GLU A 52 -8.49 -9.30 -1.90
CA GLU A 52 -8.61 -9.75 -0.51
C GLU A 52 -8.47 -8.59 0.47
N ARG A 53 -8.88 -8.81 1.72
CA ARG A 53 -8.67 -7.85 2.82
C ARG A 53 -7.54 -8.37 3.70
N LEU A 54 -6.42 -7.64 3.70
CA LEU A 54 -5.23 -7.97 4.47
C LEU A 54 -5.00 -6.94 5.57
N HIS A 55 -4.47 -7.36 6.71
CA HIS A 55 -4.08 -6.46 7.79
C HIS A 55 -2.83 -5.66 7.39
N TRP A 56 -2.91 -4.33 7.47
CA TRP A 56 -1.75 -3.48 7.15
C TRP A 56 -0.78 -3.41 8.32
N GLY A 57 0.30 -4.13 8.18
CA GLY A 57 1.34 -4.38 9.16
C GLY A 57 1.77 -5.85 9.06
N LEU A 58 2.76 -6.15 8.20
CA LEU A 58 3.16 -7.50 7.87
C LEU A 58 3.67 -8.27 9.09
N VAL A 59 3.09 -9.44 9.32
CA VAL A 59 3.54 -10.39 10.33
C VAL A 59 4.29 -11.52 9.63
N PRO A 60 5.62 -11.64 9.77
CA PRO A 60 6.37 -12.72 9.16
C PRO A 60 5.90 -14.08 9.68
N PHE A 61 5.88 -15.11 8.81
CA PHE A 61 5.41 -16.46 9.16
C PHE A 61 6.11 -17.08 10.39
N TRP A 62 7.34 -16.65 10.69
CA TRP A 62 8.14 -17.11 11.83
C TRP A 62 7.94 -16.27 13.10
N ALA A 63 7.15 -15.22 13.07
CA ALA A 63 6.94 -14.34 14.22
C ALA A 63 6.31 -15.09 15.40
N LYS A 64 6.66 -14.68 16.62
CA LYS A 64 6.12 -15.28 17.85
C LYS A 64 4.70 -14.78 18.16
N ASP A 65 4.39 -13.55 17.72
CA ASP A 65 3.06 -12.95 17.86
C ASP A 65 2.87 -11.84 16.80
N ILE A 66 1.63 -11.35 16.68
CA ILE A 66 1.21 -10.38 15.66
C ILE A 66 1.68 -8.95 15.92
N SER A 67 2.14 -8.61 17.14
CA SER A 67 2.53 -7.23 17.50
C SER A 67 3.70 -6.69 16.69
N ILE A 68 4.55 -7.58 16.15
CA ILE A 68 5.63 -7.20 15.24
C ILE A 68 5.12 -6.41 14.02
N GLY A 69 3.88 -6.68 13.58
CA GLY A 69 3.23 -6.02 12.45
C GLY A 69 3.14 -4.49 12.61
N PHE A 70 2.97 -3.99 13.84
CA PHE A 70 2.92 -2.53 14.10
C PHE A 70 4.13 -1.76 13.59
N ARG A 71 5.29 -2.42 13.46
CA ARG A 71 6.54 -1.85 12.97
C ARG A 71 6.83 -2.18 11.51
N MET A 72 5.96 -2.97 10.88
CA MET A 72 6.17 -3.49 9.53
C MET A 72 5.09 -3.04 8.54
N ILE A 73 4.62 -1.81 8.72
CA ILE A 73 3.66 -1.19 7.79
C ILE A 73 4.32 -0.83 6.45
N ASN A 74 5.64 -0.60 6.46
CA ASN A 74 6.43 -0.29 5.26
C ASN A 74 7.72 -1.13 5.20
N ALA A 75 8.10 -1.52 3.97
CA ALA A 75 9.39 -2.12 3.64
C ALA A 75 10.16 -1.19 2.70
N ARG A 76 11.48 -1.07 2.86
CA ARG A 76 12.31 -0.24 1.97
C ARG A 76 12.71 -1.04 0.73
N ALA A 77 12.50 -0.52 -0.47
CA ALA A 77 12.89 -1.16 -1.73
C ALA A 77 14.38 -1.54 -1.75
N GLU A 78 15.23 -0.69 -1.19
CA GLU A 78 16.69 -0.86 -1.17
C GLU A 78 17.17 -2.07 -0.35
N THR A 79 16.33 -2.61 0.54
CA THR A 79 16.72 -3.71 1.46
C THR A 79 15.70 -4.84 1.55
N VAL A 80 14.59 -4.73 0.83
CA VAL A 80 13.45 -5.67 0.93
C VAL A 80 13.83 -7.10 0.56
N SER A 81 14.70 -7.26 -0.44
CA SER A 81 15.19 -8.56 -0.93
C SER A 81 16.10 -9.28 0.08
N GLN A 82 16.70 -8.54 1.02
CA GLN A 82 17.70 -9.06 1.96
C GLN A 82 17.16 -9.24 3.39
N LYS A 83 16.26 -8.36 3.82
CA LYS A 83 15.74 -8.36 5.22
C LYS A 83 14.98 -9.65 5.54
N PRO A 84 15.30 -10.35 6.64
CA PRO A 84 14.64 -11.60 7.03
C PRO A 84 13.13 -11.53 7.09
N SER A 85 12.57 -10.37 7.48
CA SER A 85 11.13 -10.16 7.59
C SER A 85 10.42 -10.10 6.22
N PHE A 86 11.14 -9.77 5.14
CA PHE A 86 10.53 -9.48 3.85
C PHE A 86 11.02 -10.36 2.70
N ARG A 87 12.28 -10.85 2.75
CA ARG A 87 12.94 -11.54 1.63
C ARG A 87 12.16 -12.74 1.08
N ASN A 88 11.44 -13.47 1.95
CA ASN A 88 10.65 -14.62 1.53
C ASN A 88 9.34 -14.18 0.85
N ALA A 89 8.64 -13.21 1.43
CA ALA A 89 7.46 -12.61 0.82
C ALA A 89 7.80 -11.91 -0.51
N PHE A 90 8.95 -11.23 -0.60
CA PHE A 90 9.43 -10.57 -1.81
C PHE A 90 9.56 -11.54 -2.99
N ARG A 91 10.04 -12.75 -2.73
CA ARG A 91 10.17 -13.78 -3.77
C ARG A 91 8.82 -14.44 -4.14
N LYS A 92 7.93 -14.65 -3.17
CA LYS A 92 6.81 -15.58 -3.33
C LYS A 92 5.42 -14.99 -3.09
N ARG A 93 5.30 -13.93 -2.30
CA ARG A 93 4.01 -13.38 -1.84
C ARG A 93 3.97 -11.87 -2.04
N ARG A 94 3.85 -11.50 -3.30
CA ARG A 94 3.71 -10.12 -3.73
C ARG A 94 2.23 -9.78 -3.90
N CYS A 95 1.89 -8.53 -3.66
CA CYS A 95 0.55 -8.01 -3.86
C CYS A 95 0.61 -6.59 -4.45
N LEU A 96 -0.50 -6.15 -4.99
CA LEU A 96 -0.77 -4.77 -5.31
C LEU A 96 -1.81 -4.24 -4.33
N ILE A 97 -1.62 -3.02 -3.83
CA ILE A 97 -2.55 -2.37 -2.92
C ILE A 97 -3.17 -1.20 -3.69
N PRO A 98 -4.43 -1.34 -4.17
CA PRO A 98 -5.10 -0.27 -4.88
C PRO A 98 -5.25 0.95 -3.99
N ALA A 99 -5.05 2.13 -4.57
CA ALA A 99 -5.18 3.40 -3.87
C ALA A 99 -5.63 4.51 -4.83
N ASP A 100 -6.37 5.47 -4.30
CA ASP A 100 -6.82 6.66 -5.03
C ASP A 100 -5.92 7.86 -4.76
N GLY A 101 -5.17 7.81 -3.65
CA GLY A 101 -4.18 8.79 -3.24
C GLY A 101 -3.62 8.44 -1.87
N PHE A 102 -2.64 9.21 -1.42
CA PHE A 102 -2.05 9.04 -0.08
C PHE A 102 -1.75 10.40 0.55
N TYR A 103 -1.49 10.38 1.85
CA TYR A 103 -1.18 11.60 2.59
C TYR A 103 0.26 11.60 3.05
N GLU A 104 0.87 12.78 2.96
CA GLU A 104 2.15 13.10 3.61
C GLU A 104 2.07 14.46 4.27
N TRP A 105 2.94 14.70 5.24
CA TRP A 105 2.91 15.89 6.09
C TRP A 105 4.20 16.68 5.97
N LYS A 106 4.10 17.95 5.60
CA LYS A 106 5.21 18.92 5.54
C LYS A 106 5.20 19.81 6.78
N GLY A 107 6.36 20.13 7.31
CA GLY A 107 6.55 21.02 8.45
C GLY A 107 7.11 20.36 9.70
N GLU A 108 7.23 21.13 10.76
CA GLU A 108 7.82 20.72 12.03
C GLU A 108 6.82 19.98 12.94
N LYS A 109 7.34 19.26 13.93
CA LYS A 109 6.51 18.52 14.89
C LYS A 109 5.58 19.50 15.63
N GLY A 110 4.28 19.23 15.55
CA GLY A 110 3.23 20.06 16.19
C GLY A 110 2.55 21.04 15.22
N ASN A 111 3.16 21.36 14.07
CA ASN A 111 2.59 22.25 13.06
C ASN A 111 2.83 21.68 11.65
N LYS A 112 2.25 20.52 11.36
CA LYS A 112 2.40 19.87 10.07
C LYS A 112 1.15 20.08 9.21
N GLN A 113 1.37 20.58 8.00
CA GLN A 113 0.34 20.67 6.95
C GLN A 113 0.23 19.34 6.23
N PRO A 114 -0.94 18.66 6.22
CA PRO A 114 -1.17 17.48 5.41
C PRO A 114 -1.36 17.85 3.94
N TYR A 115 -0.83 17.01 3.06
CA TYR A 115 -1.00 17.07 1.62
C TYR A 115 -1.60 15.76 1.12
N TYR A 116 -2.55 15.87 0.22
CA TYR A 116 -3.07 14.73 -0.55
C TYR A 116 -2.24 14.59 -1.82
N VAL A 117 -1.70 13.40 -2.03
CA VAL A 117 -0.81 13.06 -3.14
C VAL A 117 -1.52 12.04 -4.02
N PHE A 118 -1.55 12.27 -5.33
CA PHE A 118 -2.29 11.47 -6.31
C PHE A 118 -1.56 11.45 -7.65
N THR A 119 -2.03 10.64 -8.60
CA THR A 119 -1.52 10.62 -9.98
C THR A 119 -2.39 11.49 -10.89
N SER A 120 -1.87 11.90 -12.04
CA SER A 120 -2.66 12.68 -13.02
C SER A 120 -3.79 11.89 -13.67
N SER A 121 -3.80 10.56 -13.48
CA SER A 121 -4.88 9.70 -13.97
C SER A 121 -6.08 9.77 -13.02
N ASP A 122 -7.29 9.79 -13.58
CA ASP A 122 -8.54 9.67 -12.82
C ASP A 122 -8.79 8.24 -12.32
N ASN A 123 -7.94 7.29 -12.69
CA ASN A 123 -8.04 5.90 -12.29
C ASN A 123 -7.22 5.62 -11.01
N PRO A 124 -7.68 4.67 -10.17
CA PRO A 124 -6.89 4.21 -9.05
C PRO A 124 -5.56 3.61 -9.53
N PHE A 125 -4.52 3.89 -8.78
CA PHE A 125 -3.20 3.29 -8.98
C PHE A 125 -2.93 2.19 -7.96
N ALA A 126 -1.78 1.51 -8.06
CA ALA A 126 -1.41 0.49 -7.09
C ALA A 126 -0.07 0.79 -6.42
N PHE A 127 -0.04 0.70 -5.10
CA PHE A 127 1.21 0.53 -4.38
C PHE A 127 1.72 -0.90 -4.53
N VAL A 128 3.02 -1.02 -4.64
CA VAL A 128 3.70 -2.31 -4.54
C VAL A 128 3.68 -2.77 -3.09
N GLY A 129 3.24 -4.00 -2.88
CA GLY A 129 3.17 -4.60 -1.56
C GLY A 129 3.69 -6.03 -1.50
N LEU A 130 3.90 -6.47 -0.27
CA LEU A 130 4.14 -7.88 0.07
C LEU A 130 3.07 -8.33 1.05
N TRP A 131 2.74 -9.61 1.01
CA TRP A 131 1.81 -10.19 1.99
C TRP A 131 2.41 -11.43 2.64
N GLU A 132 1.86 -11.80 3.79
CA GLU A 132 2.30 -12.96 4.53
C GLU A 132 1.09 -13.62 5.21
N SER A 133 1.23 -14.92 5.41
CA SER A 133 0.28 -15.74 6.16
C SER A 133 0.98 -16.25 7.42
N TRP A 134 0.47 -15.85 8.56
CA TRP A 134 0.95 -16.30 9.87
C TRP A 134 -0.11 -17.16 10.52
N THR A 135 0.31 -18.26 11.13
CA THR A 135 -0.58 -19.19 11.86
C THR A 135 -0.26 -19.13 13.33
N ASP A 136 -1.27 -18.93 14.16
CA ASP A 136 -1.13 -18.98 15.60
C ASP A 136 -0.91 -20.45 16.04
N LYS A 137 0.34 -20.76 16.42
CA LYS A 137 0.71 -22.08 16.91
C LYS A 137 0.19 -22.40 18.30
N LYS A 138 -0.39 -21.42 19.00
CA LYS A 138 -0.94 -21.55 20.35
C LYS A 138 -2.45 -21.79 20.36
N SER A 139 -3.12 -21.58 19.21
CA SER A 139 -4.56 -21.84 19.10
C SER A 139 -4.77 -23.25 18.55
N ASP A 140 -5.66 -24.01 19.17
CA ASP A 140 -6.00 -25.39 18.79
C ASP A 140 -6.59 -25.47 17.36
N GLU A 141 -7.19 -24.40 16.86
CA GLU A 141 -7.79 -24.32 15.52
C GLU A 141 -6.88 -23.75 14.44
N GLY A 142 -5.63 -23.35 14.78
CA GLY A 142 -4.65 -22.86 13.82
C GLY A 142 -5.13 -21.66 13.00
N SER A 143 -5.67 -20.62 13.66
CA SER A 143 -6.20 -19.45 12.97
C SER A 143 -5.15 -18.78 12.08
N VAL A 144 -5.50 -18.55 10.81
CA VAL A 144 -4.63 -17.93 9.80
C VAL A 144 -4.83 -16.41 9.79
N PHE A 145 -3.74 -15.67 10.02
CA PHE A 145 -3.72 -14.22 9.98
C PHE A 145 -2.95 -13.75 8.74
N LYS A 146 -3.67 -13.16 7.79
CA LYS A 146 -3.09 -12.59 6.57
C LYS A 146 -2.80 -11.10 6.76
N SER A 147 -1.59 -10.69 6.42
CA SER A 147 -1.11 -9.32 6.60
C SER A 147 -0.27 -8.85 5.41
N CYS A 148 -0.11 -7.53 5.25
CA CYS A 148 0.66 -6.95 4.16
C CYS A 148 1.50 -5.74 4.60
N THR A 149 2.45 -5.35 3.75
CA THR A 149 3.28 -4.16 3.89
C THR A 149 3.37 -3.43 2.56
N ILE A 150 3.54 -2.11 2.61
CA ILE A 150 3.76 -1.28 1.42
C ILE A 150 5.27 -1.11 1.21
N ILE A 151 5.76 -1.33 -0.02
CA ILE A 151 7.15 -1.04 -0.37
C ILE A 151 7.30 0.46 -0.63
N THR A 152 8.34 1.06 -0.05
CA THR A 152 8.64 2.48 -0.19
C THR A 152 10.03 2.69 -0.79
N THR A 153 10.21 3.79 -1.51
CA THR A 153 11.48 4.22 -2.12
C THR A 153 11.78 5.68 -1.81
N ALA A 154 12.91 6.19 -2.29
CA ALA A 154 13.20 7.63 -2.25
C ALA A 154 12.10 8.41 -2.98
N ALA A 155 11.71 9.56 -2.46
CA ALA A 155 10.70 10.40 -3.09
C ALA A 155 11.19 10.95 -4.43
N SER A 156 10.28 11.04 -5.42
CA SER A 156 10.51 11.77 -6.67
C SER A 156 10.77 13.26 -6.39
N GLU A 157 11.33 13.95 -7.36
CA GLU A 157 11.58 15.39 -7.24
C GLU A 157 10.31 16.17 -6.94
N SER A 158 9.18 15.76 -7.54
CA SER A 158 7.88 16.41 -7.40
C SER A 158 7.37 16.50 -5.95
N ILE A 159 7.68 15.50 -5.10
CA ILE A 159 7.17 15.47 -3.70
C ILE A 159 8.27 15.46 -2.64
N ARG A 160 9.54 15.55 -3.05
CA ARG A 160 10.69 15.52 -2.12
C ARG A 160 10.65 16.63 -1.05
N GLU A 161 10.09 17.78 -1.38
CA GLU A 161 9.93 18.89 -0.45
C GLU A 161 8.89 18.62 0.65
N ILE A 162 7.94 17.68 0.44
CA ILE A 162 6.95 17.27 1.43
C ILE A 162 7.53 16.17 2.31
N HIS A 163 8.08 15.13 1.68
CA HIS A 163 8.69 13.99 2.39
C HIS A 163 9.78 13.33 1.53
N HIS A 164 10.85 12.86 2.19
CA HIS A 164 12.00 12.22 1.51
C HIS A 164 11.75 10.77 1.05
N ARG A 165 10.62 10.17 1.41
CA ARG A 165 10.20 8.82 0.99
C ARG A 165 8.79 8.84 0.42
N MET A 166 8.49 7.92 -0.50
CA MET A 166 7.17 7.69 -1.07
C MET A 166 6.89 6.19 -1.22
N PRO A 167 5.63 5.74 -1.28
CA PRO A 167 5.30 4.39 -1.68
C PRO A 167 5.74 4.16 -3.14
N VAL A 168 6.14 2.93 -3.47
CA VAL A 168 6.37 2.55 -4.86
C VAL A 168 5.01 2.42 -5.54
N ILE A 169 4.71 3.32 -6.47
CA ILE A 169 3.53 3.28 -7.33
C ILE A 169 3.95 2.62 -8.62
N LEU A 170 3.32 1.50 -8.96
CA LEU A 170 3.72 0.68 -10.10
C LEU A 170 2.92 1.03 -11.37
N ASN A 171 3.61 1.23 -12.46
CA ASN A 171 2.98 1.41 -13.76
C ASN A 171 2.17 0.15 -14.14
N PRO A 172 0.92 0.29 -14.64
CA PRO A 172 0.04 -0.84 -14.93
C PRO A 172 0.65 -1.95 -15.81
N LYS A 173 1.53 -1.60 -16.76
CA LYS A 173 2.24 -2.59 -17.61
C LYS A 173 3.13 -3.58 -16.86
N PHE A 174 3.48 -3.29 -15.60
CA PHE A 174 4.28 -4.16 -14.75
C PHE A 174 3.43 -4.95 -13.73
N HIS A 175 2.12 -4.70 -13.60
CA HIS A 175 1.27 -5.33 -12.60
C HIS A 175 1.32 -6.86 -12.70
N GLU A 176 1.11 -7.41 -13.90
CA GLU A 176 1.12 -8.86 -14.12
C GLU A 176 2.49 -9.49 -13.82
N LYS A 177 3.59 -8.82 -14.21
CA LYS A 177 4.95 -9.30 -13.88
C LYS A 177 5.19 -9.29 -12.37
N TRP A 178 4.76 -8.24 -11.68
CA TRP A 178 4.91 -8.16 -10.23
C TRP A 178 4.14 -9.26 -9.50
N LEU A 179 2.91 -9.54 -9.92
CA LEU A 179 2.06 -10.57 -9.30
C LEU A 179 2.45 -11.99 -9.70
N ASN A 180 3.27 -12.20 -10.73
CA ASN A 180 3.64 -13.53 -11.21
C ASN A 180 4.58 -14.23 -10.23
N SER A 181 4.09 -15.24 -9.48
CA SER A 181 4.83 -15.98 -8.48
C SER A 181 5.97 -16.84 -9.04
N GLU A 182 5.99 -17.11 -10.35
CA GLU A 182 7.07 -17.86 -11.02
C GLU A 182 8.36 -17.03 -11.11
N ILE A 183 8.24 -15.70 -11.16
CA ILE A 183 9.40 -14.79 -11.08
C ILE A 183 9.86 -14.73 -9.63
N GLN A 184 10.96 -15.41 -9.30
CA GLN A 184 11.48 -15.49 -7.93
C GLN A 184 12.93 -14.97 -7.79
N ASP A 185 13.59 -14.64 -8.89
CA ASP A 185 14.92 -14.03 -8.84
C ASP A 185 14.84 -12.61 -8.25
N PRO A 186 15.51 -12.34 -7.11
CA PRO A 186 15.49 -11.02 -6.50
C PRO A 186 15.97 -9.91 -7.43
N LYS A 187 16.95 -10.17 -8.30
CA LYS A 187 17.48 -9.17 -9.23
C LYS A 187 16.43 -8.77 -10.27
N GLU A 188 15.70 -9.75 -10.82
CA GLU A 188 14.61 -9.46 -11.75
C GLU A 188 13.50 -8.66 -11.09
N LEU A 189 13.15 -9.00 -9.85
CA LEU A 189 12.15 -8.28 -9.07
C LEU A 189 12.59 -6.86 -8.70
N GLU A 190 13.87 -6.65 -8.41
CA GLU A 190 14.45 -5.32 -8.17
C GLU A 190 14.40 -4.45 -9.43
N ILE A 191 14.66 -5.02 -10.62
CA ILE A 191 14.50 -4.33 -11.90
C ILE A 191 13.04 -3.91 -12.11
N ILE A 192 12.07 -4.77 -11.83
CA ILE A 192 10.64 -4.42 -11.91
C ILE A 192 10.32 -3.23 -11.00
N LEU A 193 10.88 -3.19 -9.79
CA LEU A 193 10.70 -2.06 -8.88
C LEU A 193 11.34 -0.76 -9.40
N GLN A 194 12.50 -0.84 -10.07
CA GLN A 194 13.21 0.33 -10.58
C GLN A 194 12.55 0.89 -11.85
N ASP A 195 12.29 0.03 -12.83
CA ASP A 195 11.77 0.43 -14.14
C ASP A 195 10.24 0.66 -14.14
N GLY A 196 9.56 0.09 -13.16
CA GLY A 196 8.10 0.14 -13.06
C GLY A 196 7.54 1.32 -12.26
N ILE A 197 8.37 2.17 -11.66
CA ILE A 197 7.88 3.30 -10.86
C ILE A 197 7.24 4.35 -11.77
N THR A 198 6.03 4.81 -11.40
CA THR A 198 5.47 6.03 -12.00
C THR A 198 6.01 7.26 -11.28
N HIS A 199 6.33 8.29 -12.05
CA HIS A 199 6.75 9.61 -11.58
C HIS A 199 5.69 10.69 -11.80
N ASP A 200 4.54 10.32 -12.36
CA ASP A 200 3.41 11.22 -12.58
C ASP A 200 2.63 11.41 -11.26
N ILE A 201 3.15 12.30 -10.42
CA ILE A 201 2.65 12.54 -9.07
C ILE A 201 2.36 14.04 -8.90
N LYS A 202 1.16 14.35 -8.44
CA LYS A 202 0.67 15.68 -8.06
C LYS A 202 0.25 15.68 -6.61
N TYR A 203 0.11 16.88 -6.05
CA TYR A 203 -0.37 17.06 -4.67
C TYR A 203 -1.01 18.44 -4.49
N TYR A 204 -1.82 18.52 -3.44
CA TYR A 204 -2.37 19.79 -2.93
C TYR A 204 -2.54 19.70 -1.40
N PRO A 205 -2.57 20.84 -0.68
CA PRO A 205 -2.82 20.86 0.74
C PRO A 205 -4.28 20.52 1.06
N VAL A 206 -4.48 19.76 2.15
CA VAL A 206 -5.81 19.36 2.63
C VAL A 206 -6.01 19.73 4.09
N SER A 207 -7.27 19.66 4.54
CA SER A 207 -7.63 19.96 5.92
C SER A 207 -6.95 19.03 6.92
N THR A 208 -6.64 19.54 8.11
CA THR A 208 -6.15 18.77 9.26
C THR A 208 -7.16 17.74 9.78
N LEU A 209 -8.38 17.68 9.25
CA LEU A 209 -9.35 16.61 9.50
C LEU A 209 -8.73 15.22 9.33
N VAL A 210 -7.86 15.05 8.34
CA VAL A 210 -7.16 13.79 8.06
C VAL A 210 -6.26 13.33 9.22
N ASN A 211 -5.84 14.20 10.11
CA ASN A 211 -4.97 13.86 11.24
C ASN A 211 -5.62 12.84 12.19
N SER A 212 -6.94 12.91 12.36
CA SER A 212 -7.69 11.93 13.15
C SER A 212 -8.09 10.74 12.30
N VAL A 213 -7.66 9.54 12.67
CA VAL A 213 -8.05 8.28 11.99
C VAL A 213 -9.55 7.96 12.11
N LYS A 214 -10.28 8.67 12.99
CA LYS A 214 -11.73 8.52 13.14
C LYS A 214 -12.50 9.21 12.02
N ASN A 215 -11.88 10.18 11.36
CA ASN A 215 -12.49 10.91 10.26
C ASN A 215 -12.32 10.10 8.97
N ASN A 216 -13.40 9.47 8.52
CA ASN A 216 -13.50 8.79 7.23
C ASN A 216 -14.56 9.50 6.39
N ASP A 217 -14.18 10.62 5.78
CA ASP A 217 -15.12 11.54 5.12
C ASP A 217 -14.49 12.09 3.82
N PRO A 218 -15.27 12.29 2.74
CA PRO A 218 -14.78 12.90 1.50
C PRO A 218 -14.09 14.25 1.69
N ASN A 219 -14.38 14.98 2.76
CA ASN A 219 -13.70 16.26 3.05
C ASN A 219 -12.22 16.07 3.41
N CYS A 220 -11.76 14.85 3.75
CA CYS A 220 -10.36 14.58 3.97
C CYS A 220 -9.49 14.79 2.72
N ILE A 221 -10.07 14.62 1.52
CA ILE A 221 -9.36 14.78 0.24
C ILE A 221 -9.63 16.11 -0.45
N LYS A 222 -10.49 16.97 0.09
CA LYS A 222 -10.75 18.28 -0.53
C LYS A 222 -9.57 19.22 -0.34
N PRO A 223 -9.15 19.94 -1.41
CA PRO A 223 -8.15 20.97 -1.26
C PRO A 223 -8.66 22.06 -0.32
N ILE A 224 -7.76 22.63 0.48
CA ILE A 224 -8.04 23.86 1.20
C ILE A 224 -7.73 25.04 0.27
N ASP A 225 -8.58 26.05 0.27
CA ASP A 225 -8.32 27.29 -0.45
C ASP A 225 -7.08 27.95 0.18
N GLU A 226 -6.06 28.24 -0.63
CA GLU A 226 -4.83 28.91 -0.19
C GLU A 226 -5.05 30.37 0.27
N ASN A 227 -6.31 30.84 0.25
CA ASN A 227 -6.71 32.23 0.55
C ASN A 227 -7.48 32.37 1.88
N LEU A 228 -7.34 31.41 2.82
CA LEU A 228 -7.86 31.56 4.19
C LEU A 228 -6.76 31.62 5.23
#